data_c102e98a2f456ab04e2c950d0b8309fb
#
_entry.id   c102e98a2f456ab04e2c950d0b8309fb
#
_cell.length_a   1.000
_cell.length_b   1.000
_cell.length_c   1.000
_cell.angle_alpha   90.00
_cell.angle_beta   90.00
_cell.angle_gamma   90.00
#
_symmetry.space_group_name_H-M   'P 1'
#
loop_
_entity.id
_entity.type
_entity.pdbx_description
1 polymer ?
#
loop_
_entity_poly.entity_id
_entity_poly.type
_entity_poly.pdbx_seq_one_letter_code
_entity_poly.pdbx_strand_id
1 'polypeptide(L)'
;MIQDPLHVLWVEPHFPGRLGAVADWLVRRRGHRCWFYCHTADPPELWPRSVGNGLELQQFGVGGVAREPAAPWSRTLERSLCYAYGCWEVLEGRRPRPLDLVVGRSQDLGSTLFAPVYAPAPPRVSLFDYYVHPRQNDLAEDDAAQAPPAYAYWRRSASVADLLDLEQCDLAWTLSDWQRRLYPAEYRDDLWVQHDGIDVGAGPAGERARRGRREIRGRVLPEGTRLVSFVARSLDRLRGFDRFWHLANALLRGRPDVVCAIVGDPIVQRGLDVHFHQRDYVAHLMAAHPPVDPERLWFLGRVAPGVVSQVLAASDLHVAPGRPYPVARSLLEAMGSGCVVLASDTAPHREVVYHGETGLLCDAGNPEELFHAAQSVLDDPGGTHPLGRAAAELVKARYDREVCLPRIAERFSAMAASLRR
;
A
#
# COMPACT_ATOMS: atom_id res chain seq x y z
N MET A 1 32.68 -7.81 3.73
CA MET A 1 32.56 -9.22 4.16
C MET A 1 31.30 -9.76 3.54
N ILE A 2 31.36 -10.86 2.79
CA ILE A 2 30.18 -11.56 2.29
C ILE A 2 29.55 -12.18 3.54
N GLN A 3 28.39 -11.68 3.92
CA GLN A 3 27.63 -12.27 5.03
C GLN A 3 27.05 -13.61 4.56
N ASP A 4 27.09 -14.63 5.43
CA ASP A 4 26.50 -15.92 5.12
C ASP A 4 25.02 -15.79 4.76
N PRO A 5 24.53 -16.58 3.79
CA PRO A 5 23.11 -16.61 3.45
C PRO A 5 22.24 -16.93 4.67
N LEU A 6 21.18 -16.17 4.87
CA LEU A 6 20.21 -16.42 5.94
C LEU A 6 19.10 -17.34 5.45
N HIS A 7 18.54 -18.11 6.38
CA HIS A 7 17.31 -18.87 6.23
C HIS A 7 16.15 -18.10 6.88
N VAL A 8 15.26 -17.54 6.07
CA VAL A 8 14.21 -16.63 6.53
C VAL A 8 12.83 -17.21 6.26
N LEU A 9 12.01 -17.30 7.30
CA LEU A 9 10.60 -17.61 7.19
C LEU A 9 9.81 -16.30 7.09
N TRP A 10 9.03 -16.16 6.04
CA TRP A 10 8.12 -15.04 5.80
C TRP A 10 6.68 -15.49 6.02
N VAL A 11 5.90 -14.68 6.72
CA VAL A 11 4.47 -14.96 6.96
C VAL A 11 3.65 -13.71 6.64
N GLU A 12 2.89 -13.80 5.57
CA GLU A 12 1.93 -12.77 5.18
C GLU A 12 0.72 -13.44 4.52
N PRO A 13 -0.53 -13.02 4.80
CA PRO A 13 -1.71 -13.72 4.28
C PRO A 13 -1.83 -13.75 2.77
N HIS A 14 -1.21 -12.83 2.05
CA HIS A 14 -1.29 -12.76 0.59
C HIS A 14 0.10 -12.69 -0.04
N PHE A 15 0.35 -13.54 -1.06
CA PHE A 15 1.59 -13.54 -1.82
C PHE A 15 1.38 -12.92 -3.23
N PRO A 16 2.31 -12.10 -3.76
CA PRO A 16 3.57 -11.71 -3.12
C PRO A 16 3.41 -10.67 -2.01
N GLY A 17 2.27 -9.98 -1.93
CA GLY A 17 2.02 -8.97 -0.93
C GLY A 17 3.12 -7.89 -0.89
N ARG A 18 3.38 -7.36 0.28
CA ARG A 18 4.45 -6.41 0.53
C ARG A 18 5.78 -7.12 0.78
N LEU A 19 5.75 -8.12 1.65
CA LEU A 19 6.95 -8.84 2.09
C LEU A 19 7.55 -9.75 1.00
N GLY A 20 6.75 -10.24 0.05
CA GLY A 20 7.24 -11.07 -1.04
C GLY A 20 8.23 -10.36 -1.96
N ALA A 21 8.09 -9.03 -2.15
CA ALA A 21 9.06 -8.26 -2.91
C ALA A 21 10.39 -8.10 -2.17
N VAL A 22 10.36 -8.01 -0.84
CA VAL A 22 11.55 -7.97 0.01
C VAL A 22 12.24 -9.33 -0.01
N ALA A 23 11.48 -10.41 0.15
CA ALA A 23 12.00 -11.78 0.09
C ALA A 23 12.67 -12.10 -1.25
N ASP A 24 12.02 -11.74 -2.37
CA ASP A 24 12.59 -11.91 -3.71
C ASP A 24 13.92 -11.18 -3.88
N TRP A 25 14.00 -9.94 -3.43
CA TRP A 25 15.24 -9.17 -3.52
C TRP A 25 16.37 -9.80 -2.67
N LEU A 26 16.06 -10.24 -1.45
CA LEU A 26 17.04 -10.90 -0.56
C LEU A 26 17.56 -12.20 -1.17
N VAL A 27 16.70 -13.01 -1.78
CA VAL A 27 17.12 -14.20 -2.50
C VAL A 27 18.06 -13.85 -3.65
N ARG A 28 17.64 -12.92 -4.53
CA ARG A 28 18.40 -12.60 -5.75
C ARG A 28 19.70 -11.83 -5.51
N ARG A 29 19.74 -10.97 -4.49
CA ARG A 29 20.87 -10.06 -4.24
C ARG A 29 21.79 -10.52 -3.13
N ARG A 30 21.29 -11.33 -2.20
CA ARG A 30 22.03 -11.78 -1.02
C ARG A 30 22.19 -13.31 -0.95
N GLY A 31 21.52 -14.04 -1.84
CA GLY A 31 21.56 -15.52 -1.85
C GLY A 31 20.83 -16.16 -0.67
N HIS A 32 19.98 -15.42 0.03
CA HIS A 32 19.22 -15.97 1.17
C HIS A 32 18.29 -17.10 0.70
N ARG A 33 17.96 -18.00 1.61
CA ARG A 33 16.91 -19.00 1.41
C ARG A 33 15.66 -18.56 2.15
N CYS A 34 14.56 -18.44 1.43
CA CYS A 34 13.32 -17.91 1.95
C CYS A 34 12.18 -18.91 1.79
N TRP A 35 11.40 -19.08 2.84
CA TRP A 35 10.10 -19.76 2.81
C TRP A 35 9.02 -18.71 3.02
N PHE A 36 8.02 -18.67 2.16
CA PHE A 36 6.93 -17.71 2.25
C PHE A 36 5.61 -18.45 2.48
N TYR A 37 5.02 -18.22 3.63
CA TYR A 37 3.77 -18.85 4.03
C TYR A 37 2.64 -17.83 3.91
N CYS A 38 1.62 -18.16 3.10
CA CYS A 38 0.48 -17.29 2.83
C CYS A 38 -0.84 -18.06 2.78
N HIS A 39 -1.94 -17.35 2.95
CA HIS A 39 -3.28 -17.91 2.77
C HIS A 39 -3.71 -17.88 1.30
N THR A 40 -3.46 -16.76 0.62
CA THR A 40 -3.79 -16.55 -0.79
C THR A 40 -2.57 -16.10 -1.57
N ALA A 41 -2.57 -16.35 -2.88
CA ALA A 41 -1.53 -15.89 -3.77
C ALA A 41 -2.15 -15.29 -5.05
N ASP A 42 -1.45 -14.32 -5.63
CA ASP A 42 -1.74 -13.86 -6.99
C ASP A 42 -1.51 -15.01 -8.01
N PRO A 43 -2.04 -14.91 -9.24
CA PRO A 43 -1.75 -15.89 -10.28
C PRO A 43 -0.24 -16.03 -10.52
N PRO A 44 0.25 -17.26 -10.88
CA PRO A 44 1.69 -17.55 -11.01
C PRO A 44 2.44 -16.62 -11.96
N GLU A 45 1.78 -16.06 -12.95
CA GLU A 45 2.36 -15.11 -13.91
C GLU A 45 2.82 -13.80 -13.26
N LEU A 46 2.29 -13.49 -12.08
CA LEU A 46 2.64 -12.31 -11.29
C LEU A 46 3.65 -12.61 -10.17
N TRP A 47 4.10 -13.86 -10.06
CA TRP A 47 5.04 -14.22 -9.01
C TRP A 47 6.45 -13.72 -9.30
N PRO A 48 7.22 -13.39 -8.25
CA PRO A 48 8.63 -13.11 -8.38
C PRO A 48 9.41 -14.29 -9.00
N ARG A 49 10.48 -13.97 -9.74
CA ARG A 49 11.30 -14.98 -10.44
C ARG A 49 12.08 -15.90 -9.51
N SER A 50 12.23 -15.54 -8.25
CA SER A 50 12.91 -16.36 -7.23
C SER A 50 12.05 -17.52 -6.72
N VAL A 51 10.74 -17.55 -7.00
CA VAL A 51 9.87 -18.66 -6.61
C VAL A 51 10.33 -19.94 -7.31
N GLY A 52 10.56 -21.01 -6.53
CA GLY A 52 11.19 -22.25 -6.99
C GLY A 52 12.71 -22.17 -7.17
N ASN A 53 13.33 -20.99 -6.92
CA ASN A 53 14.76 -20.77 -6.99
C ASN A 53 15.24 -19.94 -5.79
N GLY A 54 15.19 -20.56 -4.60
CA GLY A 54 15.58 -19.92 -3.34
C GLY A 54 14.46 -19.28 -2.54
N LEU A 55 13.26 -19.09 -3.14
CA LEU A 55 12.03 -18.72 -2.48
C LEU A 55 11.00 -19.84 -2.64
N GLU A 56 10.65 -20.49 -1.55
CA GLU A 56 9.64 -21.55 -1.53
C GLU A 56 8.31 -20.99 -1.04
N LEU A 57 7.23 -21.23 -1.80
CA LEU A 57 5.90 -20.77 -1.46
C LEU A 57 5.07 -21.91 -0.88
N GLN A 58 4.44 -21.64 0.27
CA GLN A 58 3.51 -22.56 0.92
C GLN A 58 2.22 -21.83 1.26
N GLN A 59 1.09 -22.37 0.81
CA GLN A 59 -0.21 -21.87 1.24
C GLN A 59 -0.73 -22.63 2.45
N PHE A 60 -1.42 -21.90 3.33
CA PHE A 60 -2.13 -22.45 4.48
C PHE A 60 -3.63 -22.09 4.44
N GLY A 61 -4.45 -22.97 5.01
CA GLY A 61 -5.87 -22.70 5.21
C GLY A 61 -6.10 -21.79 6.42
N VAL A 62 -7.22 -21.07 6.45
CA VAL A 62 -7.64 -20.36 7.66
C VAL A 62 -8.35 -21.36 8.56
N GLY A 63 -7.68 -21.78 9.62
CA GLY A 63 -8.22 -22.75 10.60
C GLY A 63 -9.19 -22.08 11.58
N GLY A 64 -10.12 -22.86 12.13
CA GLY A 64 -10.96 -22.43 13.24
C GLY A 64 -11.98 -21.32 12.94
N VAL A 65 -12.30 -21.08 11.66
CA VAL A 65 -13.31 -20.08 11.30
C VAL A 65 -14.65 -20.47 11.86
N ALA A 66 -15.20 -19.68 12.76
CA ALA A 66 -16.56 -19.86 13.25
C ALA A 66 -17.53 -19.84 12.07
N ARG A 67 -18.45 -20.79 12.02
CA ARG A 67 -19.47 -20.89 10.95
C ARG A 67 -20.43 -19.70 10.96
N GLU A 68 -20.56 -19.02 12.09
CA GLU A 68 -21.30 -17.78 12.22
C GLU A 68 -20.34 -16.60 12.35
N PRO A 69 -20.65 -15.46 11.72
CA PRO A 69 -19.81 -14.29 11.84
C PRO A 69 -19.77 -13.85 13.31
N ALA A 70 -18.58 -13.76 13.86
CA ALA A 70 -18.34 -13.11 15.14
C ALA A 70 -18.96 -11.71 15.17
N ALA A 71 -19.25 -11.22 16.36
CA ALA A 71 -19.69 -9.86 16.53
C ALA A 71 -18.78 -8.88 15.77
N PRO A 72 -19.29 -7.84 15.13
CA PRO A 72 -18.50 -6.94 14.30
C PRO A 72 -17.24 -6.41 14.99
N TRP A 73 -17.30 -6.21 16.32
CA TRP A 73 -16.18 -5.71 17.13
C TRP A 73 -15.11 -6.74 17.46
N SER A 74 -15.36 -8.06 17.41
CA SER A 74 -14.38 -9.11 17.65
C SER A 74 -13.76 -9.68 16.35
N ARG A 75 -14.40 -9.42 15.21
CA ARG A 75 -14.09 -10.06 13.92
C ARG A 75 -12.61 -9.93 13.50
N THR A 76 -12.00 -8.78 13.72
CA THR A 76 -10.60 -8.56 13.32
C THR A 76 -9.66 -9.40 14.16
N LEU A 77 -9.84 -9.42 15.48
CA LEU A 77 -9.03 -10.24 16.38
C LEU A 77 -9.21 -11.74 16.11
N GLU A 78 -10.45 -12.18 15.99
CA GLU A 78 -10.76 -13.59 15.70
C GLU A 78 -10.14 -14.03 14.37
N ARG A 79 -10.24 -13.21 13.33
CA ARG A 79 -9.58 -13.46 12.05
C ARG A 79 -8.06 -13.56 12.19
N SER A 80 -7.43 -12.67 12.96
CA SER A 80 -5.99 -12.70 13.23
C SER A 80 -5.56 -14.01 13.90
N LEU A 81 -6.33 -14.47 14.89
CA LEU A 81 -6.08 -15.75 15.55
C LEU A 81 -6.26 -16.94 14.60
N CYS A 82 -7.29 -16.91 13.74
CA CYS A 82 -7.52 -17.97 12.74
C CYS A 82 -6.40 -18.04 11.70
N TYR A 83 -5.86 -16.90 11.26
CA TYR A 83 -4.68 -16.88 10.38
C TYR A 83 -3.42 -17.41 11.07
N ALA A 84 -3.17 -16.97 12.31
CA ALA A 84 -2.03 -17.45 13.09
C ALA A 84 -2.09 -18.95 13.31
N TYR A 85 -3.26 -19.48 13.64
CA TYR A 85 -3.51 -20.90 13.82
C TYR A 85 -3.29 -21.70 12.52
N GLY A 86 -3.88 -21.26 11.40
CA GLY A 86 -3.71 -21.93 10.12
C GLY A 86 -2.25 -21.97 9.65
N CYS A 87 -1.50 -20.90 9.90
CA CYS A 87 -0.07 -20.88 9.64
C CYS A 87 0.69 -21.88 10.52
N TRP A 88 0.39 -21.92 11.84
CA TRP A 88 0.98 -22.86 12.78
C TRP A 88 0.70 -24.31 12.37
N GLU A 89 -0.52 -24.66 12.02
CA GLU A 89 -0.95 -26.01 11.64
C GLU A 89 -0.12 -26.57 10.47
N VAL A 90 0.15 -25.76 9.46
CA VAL A 90 0.99 -26.16 8.33
C VAL A 90 2.46 -26.23 8.72
N LEU A 91 2.95 -25.31 9.54
CA LEU A 91 4.33 -25.28 10.01
C LEU A 91 4.65 -26.46 10.93
N GLU A 92 3.70 -26.95 11.72
CA GLU A 92 3.88 -28.14 12.58
C GLU A 92 4.30 -29.35 11.76
N GLY A 93 3.72 -29.54 10.58
CA GLY A 93 4.03 -30.64 9.68
C GLY A 93 5.24 -30.43 8.76
N ARG A 94 5.71 -29.19 8.57
CA ARG A 94 6.70 -28.83 7.53
C ARG A 94 7.67 -27.74 7.97
N ARG A 95 8.18 -27.80 9.19
CA ARG A 95 9.11 -26.77 9.69
C ARG A 95 10.35 -26.64 8.82
N PRO A 96 10.59 -25.50 8.16
CA PRO A 96 11.88 -25.24 7.54
C PRO A 96 12.94 -25.12 8.64
N ARG A 97 14.04 -25.87 8.49
CA ARG A 97 15.14 -25.81 9.47
C ARG A 97 16.49 -25.86 8.74
N PRO A 98 17.50 -25.18 9.30
CA PRO A 98 17.46 -24.21 10.40
C PRO A 98 16.84 -22.86 9.91
N LEU A 99 16.23 -22.10 10.82
CA LEU A 99 15.77 -20.72 10.59
C LEU A 99 16.69 -19.76 11.33
N ASP A 100 17.08 -18.68 10.67
CA ASP A 100 17.83 -17.57 11.26
C ASP A 100 16.91 -16.40 11.64
N LEU A 101 15.73 -16.28 10.99
CA LEU A 101 14.81 -15.17 11.17
C LEU A 101 13.38 -15.58 10.81
N VAL A 102 12.40 -15.02 11.53
CA VAL A 102 10.99 -15.03 11.16
C VAL A 102 10.54 -13.61 10.92
N VAL A 103 9.94 -13.34 9.77
CA VAL A 103 9.42 -12.02 9.40
C VAL A 103 7.93 -12.15 9.07
N GLY A 104 7.10 -11.38 9.72
CA GLY A 104 5.67 -11.41 9.47
C GLY A 104 5.04 -10.02 9.46
N ARG A 105 3.78 -9.97 9.05
CA ARG A 105 2.97 -8.76 9.08
C ARG A 105 1.92 -8.88 10.16
N SER A 106 1.92 -7.93 11.12
CA SER A 106 1.02 -7.98 12.27
C SER A 106 -0.40 -7.51 11.92
N GLN A 107 -0.50 -6.40 11.23
CA GLN A 107 -1.79 -5.72 11.02
C GLN A 107 -2.89 -6.60 10.42
N ASP A 108 -4.04 -6.68 11.10
CA ASP A 108 -5.26 -7.42 10.74
C ASP A 108 -5.08 -8.95 10.61
N LEU A 109 -3.91 -9.47 10.85
CA LEU A 109 -3.51 -10.78 10.37
C LEU A 109 -2.87 -11.64 11.44
N GLY A 110 -2.30 -11.02 12.48
CA GLY A 110 -1.65 -11.76 13.58
C GLY A 110 -0.64 -12.80 13.12
N SER A 111 -0.05 -12.62 11.92
CA SER A 111 0.75 -13.67 11.29
C SER A 111 1.92 -14.15 12.15
N THR A 112 2.41 -13.31 13.05
CA THR A 112 3.52 -13.60 13.98
C THR A 112 3.07 -14.00 15.38
N LEU A 113 1.77 -13.91 15.72
CA LEU A 113 1.27 -14.17 17.08
C LEU A 113 1.66 -15.56 17.64
N PHE A 114 1.67 -16.59 16.81
CA PHE A 114 2.04 -17.95 17.23
C PHE A 114 3.47 -18.31 16.85
N ALA A 115 4.27 -17.36 16.36
CA ALA A 115 5.67 -17.59 16.04
C ALA A 115 6.48 -18.15 17.22
N PRO A 116 6.30 -17.73 18.49
CA PRO A 116 6.97 -18.33 19.63
C PRO A 116 6.73 -19.83 19.81
N VAL A 117 5.62 -20.36 19.29
CA VAL A 117 5.25 -21.76 19.38
C VAL A 117 5.96 -22.59 18.31
N TYR A 118 6.02 -22.11 17.07
CA TYR A 118 6.60 -22.86 15.96
C TYR A 118 8.06 -22.52 15.64
N ALA A 119 8.53 -21.37 16.08
CA ALA A 119 9.93 -20.94 15.91
C ALA A 119 10.44 -20.22 17.16
N PRO A 120 10.69 -20.95 18.27
CA PRO A 120 11.01 -20.34 19.56
C PRO A 120 12.40 -19.69 19.63
N ALA A 121 13.34 -20.10 18.77
CA ALA A 121 14.72 -19.66 18.83
C ALA A 121 15.08 -18.50 17.88
N PRO A 122 14.62 -18.45 16.61
CA PRO A 122 14.97 -17.34 15.71
C PRO A 122 14.31 -16.03 16.14
N PRO A 123 14.99 -14.88 15.94
CA PRO A 123 14.39 -13.59 16.17
C PRO A 123 13.19 -13.34 15.25
N ARG A 124 12.24 -12.58 15.77
CA ARG A 124 10.99 -12.27 15.11
C ARG A 124 10.93 -10.78 14.76
N VAL A 125 10.71 -10.52 13.49
CA VAL A 125 10.48 -9.19 12.96
C VAL A 125 9.00 -9.07 12.58
N SER A 126 8.31 -8.11 13.14
CA SER A 126 6.91 -7.84 12.82
C SER A 126 6.76 -6.49 12.13
N LEU A 127 6.15 -6.52 10.93
CA LEU A 127 5.82 -5.30 10.18
C LEU A 127 4.47 -4.76 10.64
N PHE A 128 4.49 -3.54 11.12
CA PHE A 128 3.34 -2.79 11.61
C PHE A 128 2.95 -1.69 10.62
N ASP A 129 1.90 -1.93 9.84
CA ASP A 129 1.47 -1.02 8.78
C ASP A 129 0.59 0.14 9.27
N TYR A 130 -0.37 -0.17 10.15
CA TYR A 130 -1.37 0.81 10.57
C TYR A 130 -2.00 0.43 11.90
N TYR A 131 -1.89 1.31 12.88
CA TYR A 131 -2.56 1.16 14.16
C TYR A 131 -3.90 1.89 14.14
N VAL A 132 -4.99 1.16 14.33
CA VAL A 132 -6.33 1.75 14.44
C VAL A 132 -6.49 2.34 15.85
N HIS A 133 -6.24 3.64 15.96
CA HIS A 133 -6.33 4.32 17.25
C HIS A 133 -7.78 4.57 17.66
N PRO A 134 -8.21 4.19 18.88
CA PRO A 134 -9.61 4.33 19.30
C PRO A 134 -10.12 5.77 19.40
N ARG A 135 -9.25 6.75 19.49
CA ARG A 135 -9.60 8.18 19.66
C ARG A 135 -9.17 9.07 18.50
N GLN A 136 -8.15 8.69 17.71
CA GLN A 136 -7.71 9.46 16.56
C GLN A 136 -8.44 8.99 15.32
N ASN A 137 -8.78 9.92 14.45
CA ASN A 137 -9.58 9.64 13.27
C ASN A 137 -8.72 9.66 12.01
N ASP A 138 -8.75 8.56 11.31
CA ASP A 138 -8.51 8.41 9.89
C ASP A 138 -9.74 8.81 9.04
N LEU A 139 -10.85 9.18 9.72
CA LEU A 139 -12.10 9.61 9.12
C LEU A 139 -12.18 11.14 9.08
N ALA A 140 -12.78 11.67 8.04
CA ALA A 140 -13.30 13.04 8.08
C ALA A 140 -14.37 13.15 9.17
N GLU A 141 -14.54 14.35 9.76
CA GLU A 141 -15.53 14.59 10.82
C GLU A 141 -16.94 14.16 10.43
N ASP A 142 -17.33 14.42 9.18
CA ASP A 142 -18.62 14.03 8.62
C ASP A 142 -18.81 12.52 8.54
N ASP A 143 -17.77 11.77 8.19
CA ASP A 143 -17.80 10.30 8.16
C ASP A 143 -17.89 9.74 9.57
N ALA A 144 -17.23 10.37 10.56
CA ALA A 144 -17.27 9.94 11.95
C ALA A 144 -18.66 10.13 12.57
N ALA A 145 -19.37 11.21 12.23
CA ALA A 145 -20.71 11.49 12.69
C ALA A 145 -21.75 10.48 12.16
N GLN A 146 -21.51 9.91 10.99
CA GLN A 146 -22.37 8.91 10.35
C GLN A 146 -22.00 7.46 10.70
N ALA A 147 -20.88 7.22 11.39
CA ALA A 147 -20.41 5.89 11.70
C ALA A 147 -21.37 5.16 12.63
N PRO A 148 -21.75 3.89 12.33
CA PRO A 148 -22.61 3.11 13.20
C PRO A 148 -21.91 2.85 14.54
N PRO A 149 -22.67 2.70 15.66
CA PRO A 149 -22.08 2.41 16.98
C PRO A 149 -21.14 1.21 17.00
N ALA A 150 -21.42 0.19 16.20
CA ALA A 150 -20.57 -0.99 16.04
C ALA A 150 -19.14 -0.64 15.55
N TYR A 151 -18.98 0.45 14.80
CA TYR A 151 -17.68 0.92 14.36
C TYR A 151 -16.81 1.46 15.50
N ALA A 152 -17.42 2.15 16.46
CA ALA A 152 -16.71 2.64 17.65
C ALA A 152 -16.18 1.48 18.52
N TYR A 153 -16.94 0.39 18.63
CA TYR A 153 -16.48 -0.83 19.32
C TYR A 153 -15.36 -1.52 18.54
N TRP A 154 -15.56 -1.68 17.22
CA TRP A 154 -14.53 -2.27 16.36
C TRP A 154 -13.18 -1.53 16.44
N ARG A 155 -13.19 -0.19 16.43
CA ARG A 155 -11.95 0.60 16.55
C ARG A 155 -11.18 0.33 17.84
N ARG A 156 -11.86 -0.03 18.93
CA ARG A 156 -11.21 -0.37 20.22
C ARG A 156 -10.57 -1.75 20.22
N SER A 157 -11.02 -2.65 19.38
CA SER A 157 -10.53 -4.02 19.31
C SER A 157 -9.65 -4.30 18.08
N ALA A 158 -9.62 -3.41 17.09
CA ALA A 158 -8.98 -3.65 15.80
C ALA A 158 -7.46 -3.88 15.92
N SER A 159 -6.78 -3.20 16.84
CA SER A 159 -5.33 -3.30 17.02
C SER A 159 -4.90 -4.15 18.23
N VAL A 160 -5.77 -5.01 18.75
CA VAL A 160 -5.40 -5.89 19.89
C VAL A 160 -4.30 -6.87 19.47
N ALA A 161 -4.38 -7.44 18.27
CA ALA A 161 -3.35 -8.34 17.75
C ALA A 161 -1.99 -7.62 17.56
N ASP A 162 -2.02 -6.34 17.15
CA ASP A 162 -0.81 -5.53 17.02
C ASP A 162 -0.12 -5.31 18.37
N LEU A 163 -0.90 -5.06 19.42
CA LEU A 163 -0.36 -4.88 20.78
C LEU A 163 0.29 -6.18 21.31
N LEU A 164 -0.36 -7.32 21.09
CA LEU A 164 0.21 -8.62 21.46
C LEU A 164 1.50 -8.93 20.71
N ASP A 165 1.55 -8.56 19.45
CA ASP A 165 2.71 -8.79 18.60
C ASP A 165 3.87 -7.83 18.93
N LEU A 166 3.58 -6.56 19.31
CA LEU A 166 4.56 -5.61 19.82
C LEU A 166 5.27 -6.10 21.08
N GLU A 167 4.53 -6.73 21.99
CA GLU A 167 5.08 -7.34 23.22
C GLU A 167 5.99 -8.54 22.94
N GLN A 168 5.82 -9.23 21.82
CA GLN A 168 6.46 -10.51 21.53
C GLN A 168 7.56 -10.44 20.49
N CYS A 169 7.59 -9.43 19.62
CA CYS A 169 8.58 -9.34 18.55
C CYS A 169 9.93 -8.81 19.06
N ASP A 170 11.01 -9.26 18.43
CA ASP A 170 12.37 -8.81 18.74
C ASP A 170 12.72 -7.51 17.95
N LEU A 171 12.02 -7.24 16.84
CA LEU A 171 12.09 -6.01 16.09
C LEU A 171 10.71 -5.62 15.57
N ALA A 172 10.19 -4.51 16.05
CA ALA A 172 9.04 -3.86 15.49
C ALA A 172 9.48 -2.96 14.32
N TRP A 173 8.89 -3.18 13.13
CA TRP A 173 9.22 -2.48 11.90
C TRP A 173 8.00 -1.74 11.37
N THR A 174 8.18 -0.47 10.98
CA THR A 174 7.14 0.32 10.29
C THR A 174 7.74 1.12 9.13
N LEU A 175 6.91 1.70 8.27
CA LEU A 175 7.36 2.22 6.98
C LEU A 175 7.58 3.72 6.96
N SER A 176 6.95 4.48 7.88
CA SER A 176 7.08 5.93 7.96
C SER A 176 6.99 6.44 9.39
N ASP A 177 7.48 7.64 9.62
CA ASP A 177 7.40 8.30 10.93
C ASP A 177 5.95 8.61 11.32
N TRP A 178 5.09 8.92 10.35
CA TRP A 178 3.68 9.09 10.61
C TRP A 178 3.03 7.80 11.12
N GLN A 179 3.32 6.65 10.50
CA GLN A 179 2.82 5.35 10.97
C GLN A 179 3.32 5.05 12.38
N ARG A 180 4.60 5.30 12.67
CA ARG A 180 5.18 5.15 14.01
C ARG A 180 4.40 5.95 15.05
N ARG A 181 4.02 7.19 14.73
CA ARG A 181 3.27 8.06 15.64
C ARG A 181 1.85 7.61 15.97
N LEU A 182 1.28 6.69 15.17
CA LEU A 182 -0.04 6.10 15.47
C LEU A 182 -0.02 5.15 16.65
N TYR A 183 1.11 4.50 16.90
CA TYR A 183 1.25 3.51 17.98
C TYR A 183 1.29 4.18 19.35
N PRO A 184 0.93 3.43 20.44
CA PRO A 184 1.06 3.92 21.81
C PRO A 184 2.47 4.44 22.09
N ALA A 185 2.56 5.47 22.97
CA ALA A 185 3.82 6.20 23.18
C ALA A 185 4.96 5.31 23.67
N GLU A 186 4.63 4.31 24.49
CA GLU A 186 5.55 3.33 25.08
C GLU A 186 6.28 2.47 24.03
N TYR A 187 5.72 2.29 22.84
CA TYR A 187 6.33 1.45 21.78
C TYR A 187 7.00 2.25 20.66
N ARG A 188 6.81 3.59 20.62
CA ARG A 188 7.25 4.41 19.48
C ARG A 188 8.75 4.40 19.26
N ASP A 189 9.52 4.40 20.32
CA ASP A 189 10.99 4.46 20.22
C ASP A 189 11.58 3.10 19.79
N ASP A 190 10.86 1.99 20.02
CA ASP A 190 11.26 0.65 19.62
C ASP A 190 10.88 0.33 18.15
N LEU A 191 9.95 1.12 17.56
CA LEU A 191 9.54 0.97 16.17
C LEU A 191 10.62 1.48 15.22
N TRP A 192 11.29 0.57 14.56
CA TRP A 192 12.24 0.88 13.49
C TRP A 192 11.50 1.37 12.24
N VAL A 193 11.81 2.58 11.81
CA VAL A 193 11.22 3.18 10.61
C VAL A 193 12.12 2.93 9.40
N GLN A 194 11.65 2.11 8.47
CA GLN A 194 12.33 1.85 7.21
C GLN A 194 11.31 1.49 6.13
N HIS A 195 11.27 2.25 5.06
CA HIS A 195 10.42 1.93 3.91
C HIS A 195 10.93 0.69 3.18
N ASP A 196 10.01 -0.15 2.67
CA ASP A 196 10.31 -1.38 1.92
C ASP A 196 10.72 -1.14 0.46
N GLY A 197 10.76 0.12 0.05
CA GLY A 197 11.13 0.53 -1.30
C GLY A 197 10.04 0.29 -2.34
N ILE A 198 10.12 1.07 -3.41
CA ILE A 198 9.32 0.86 -4.62
C ILE A 198 10.26 0.59 -5.80
N ASP A 199 9.73 0.00 -6.84
CA ASP A 199 10.42 -0.07 -8.12
C ASP A 199 10.30 1.31 -8.78
N VAL A 200 11.39 2.05 -8.80
CA VAL A 200 11.43 3.34 -9.47
C VAL A 200 11.48 3.06 -10.96
N GLY A 201 10.32 3.10 -11.59
CA GLY A 201 10.20 2.98 -13.04
C GLY A 201 11.15 3.94 -13.76
N ALA A 202 11.28 3.81 -15.04
CA ALA A 202 12.25 4.57 -15.86
C ALA A 202 11.98 6.09 -15.82
N GLY A 203 12.32 6.76 -14.72
CA GLY A 203 12.06 8.18 -14.43
C GLY A 203 12.08 9.13 -15.65
N PRO A 204 13.23 9.36 -16.36
CA PRO A 204 13.24 10.18 -17.58
C PRO A 204 12.43 9.63 -18.76
N ALA A 205 12.11 8.32 -18.76
CA ALA A 205 11.26 7.72 -19.80
C ALA A 205 9.79 8.18 -19.68
N GLY A 206 9.32 8.55 -18.49
CA GLY A 206 7.98 9.11 -18.30
C GLY A 206 7.78 10.43 -19.04
N GLU A 207 8.76 11.34 -19.02
CA GLU A 207 8.69 12.60 -19.77
C GLU A 207 8.65 12.36 -21.28
N ARG A 208 9.45 11.42 -21.79
CA ARG A 208 9.40 11.04 -23.21
C ARG A 208 8.08 10.35 -23.57
N ALA A 209 7.56 9.52 -22.68
CA ALA A 209 6.27 8.86 -22.88
C ALA A 209 5.11 9.86 -22.98
N ARG A 210 5.18 10.97 -22.23
CA ARG A 210 4.16 12.04 -22.28
C ARG A 210 4.22 12.88 -23.55
N ARG A 211 5.38 13.01 -24.18
CA ARG A 211 5.56 13.78 -25.41
C ARG A 211 5.25 13.02 -26.70
N GLY A 212 5.21 11.69 -26.62
CA GLY A 212 4.96 10.81 -27.78
C GLY A 212 3.53 10.30 -27.86
N ARG A 213 3.32 9.32 -28.76
CA ARG A 213 2.06 8.57 -28.82
C ARG A 213 1.87 7.82 -27.50
N ARG A 214 0.81 8.14 -26.78
CA ARG A 214 0.47 7.47 -25.51
C ARG A 214 -0.60 6.44 -25.74
N GLU A 215 -0.28 5.20 -25.37
CA GLU A 215 -1.20 4.07 -25.52
C GLU A 215 -1.26 3.28 -24.20
N ILE A 216 -2.46 2.99 -23.72
CA ILE A 216 -2.73 2.23 -22.50
C ILE A 216 -3.73 1.13 -22.83
N ARG A 217 -3.30 -0.13 -22.77
CA ARG A 217 -4.13 -1.31 -23.08
C ARG A 217 -4.87 -1.19 -24.43
N GLY A 218 -4.18 -0.75 -25.46
CA GLY A 218 -4.76 -0.57 -26.80
C GLY A 218 -5.59 0.70 -26.99
N ARG A 219 -5.80 1.50 -25.94
CA ARG A 219 -6.45 2.81 -26.05
C ARG A 219 -5.40 3.87 -26.30
N VAL A 220 -5.50 4.55 -27.42
CA VAL A 220 -4.58 5.63 -27.80
C VAL A 220 -5.16 6.95 -27.30
N LEU A 221 -4.36 7.74 -26.58
CA LEU A 221 -4.72 9.10 -26.25
C LEU A 221 -4.53 9.98 -27.49
N PRO A 222 -5.55 10.76 -27.90
CA PRO A 222 -5.42 11.75 -28.95
C PRO A 222 -4.30 12.75 -28.68
N GLU A 223 -3.73 13.31 -29.73
CA GLU A 223 -2.74 14.37 -29.58
C GLU A 223 -3.34 15.58 -28.87
N GLY A 224 -2.57 16.25 -27.99
CA GLY A 224 -3.06 17.37 -27.19
C GLY A 224 -3.89 16.98 -25.96
N THR A 225 -4.26 15.70 -25.81
CA THR A 225 -5.04 15.24 -24.63
C THR A 225 -4.19 15.27 -23.37
N ARG A 226 -4.81 15.64 -22.25
CA ARG A 226 -4.25 15.56 -20.90
C ARG A 226 -4.79 14.33 -20.19
N LEU A 227 -3.90 13.53 -19.62
CA LEU A 227 -4.28 12.35 -18.83
C LEU A 227 -4.20 12.66 -17.34
N VAL A 228 -5.34 12.58 -16.68
CA VAL A 228 -5.44 12.64 -15.20
C VAL A 228 -5.67 11.24 -14.66
N SER A 229 -4.83 10.77 -13.75
CA SER A 229 -4.93 9.42 -13.22
C SER A 229 -5.26 9.36 -11.73
N PHE A 230 -6.00 8.31 -11.38
CA PHE A 230 -6.20 7.84 -10.01
C PHE A 230 -5.86 6.35 -9.96
N VAL A 231 -4.96 5.97 -9.05
CA VAL A 231 -4.53 4.58 -8.90
C VAL A 231 -4.59 4.19 -7.42
N ALA A 232 -5.40 3.20 -7.11
CA ALA A 232 -5.55 2.67 -5.76
C ALA A 232 -5.76 1.15 -5.80
N ARG A 233 -5.53 0.47 -4.68
CA ARG A 233 -5.81 -0.97 -4.56
C ARG A 233 -7.32 -1.24 -4.63
N SER A 234 -8.11 -0.41 -3.94
CA SER A 234 -9.57 -0.42 -3.95
C SER A 234 -10.09 1.01 -4.11
N LEU A 235 -11.25 1.13 -4.76
CA LEU A 235 -11.90 2.41 -5.03
C LEU A 235 -12.84 2.74 -3.85
N ASP A 236 -12.27 3.27 -2.77
CA ASP A 236 -12.96 3.57 -1.53
C ASP A 236 -12.73 5.02 -1.08
N ARG A 237 -13.56 5.48 -0.11
CA ARG A 237 -13.45 6.83 0.45
C ARG A 237 -12.12 7.06 1.18
N LEU A 238 -11.57 6.03 1.80
CA LEU A 238 -10.30 6.15 2.52
C LEU A 238 -9.16 6.55 1.56
N ARG A 239 -9.21 6.05 0.33
CA ARG A 239 -8.30 6.42 -0.75
C ARG A 239 -8.72 7.69 -1.50
N GLY A 240 -9.88 8.27 -1.16
CA GLY A 240 -10.40 9.49 -1.76
C GLY A 240 -11.04 9.29 -3.13
N PHE A 241 -11.55 8.09 -3.43
CA PHE A 241 -12.20 7.83 -4.71
C PHE A 241 -13.42 8.73 -4.95
N ASP A 242 -14.20 9.01 -3.92
CA ASP A 242 -15.31 9.97 -3.95
C ASP A 242 -14.86 11.36 -4.43
N ARG A 243 -13.80 11.88 -3.83
CA ARG A 243 -13.21 13.18 -4.18
C ARG A 243 -12.68 13.21 -5.59
N PHE A 244 -11.97 12.15 -5.99
CA PHE A 244 -11.50 12.01 -7.37
C PHE A 244 -12.64 11.89 -8.36
N TRP A 245 -13.71 11.15 -8.04
CA TRP A 245 -14.88 11.01 -8.88
C TRP A 245 -15.55 12.36 -9.20
N HIS A 246 -15.75 13.17 -8.16
CA HIS A 246 -16.29 14.52 -8.33
C HIS A 246 -15.36 15.43 -9.14
N LEU A 247 -14.07 15.40 -8.86
CA LEU A 247 -13.05 16.13 -9.62
C LEU A 247 -13.05 15.71 -11.11
N ALA A 248 -13.03 14.42 -11.39
CA ALA A 248 -13.01 13.89 -12.75
C ALA A 248 -14.25 14.39 -13.54
N ASN A 249 -15.44 14.28 -12.95
CA ASN A 249 -16.66 14.77 -13.58
C ASN A 249 -16.62 16.30 -13.81
N ALA A 250 -16.07 17.08 -12.88
CA ALA A 250 -15.92 18.53 -13.03
C ALA A 250 -14.93 18.88 -14.17
N LEU A 251 -13.77 18.21 -14.22
CA LEU A 251 -12.79 18.39 -15.29
C LEU A 251 -13.37 18.03 -16.66
N LEU A 252 -14.06 16.90 -16.77
CA LEU A 252 -14.64 16.43 -18.03
C LEU A 252 -15.75 17.34 -18.57
N ARG A 253 -16.47 18.09 -17.70
CA ARG A 253 -17.44 19.12 -18.10
C ARG A 253 -16.76 20.34 -18.70
N GLY A 254 -15.68 20.79 -18.09
CA GLY A 254 -15.03 22.06 -18.46
C GLY A 254 -13.91 21.93 -19.49
N ARG A 255 -13.40 20.71 -19.74
CA ARG A 255 -12.18 20.49 -20.54
C ARG A 255 -12.35 19.34 -21.54
N PRO A 256 -12.50 19.65 -22.82
CA PRO A 256 -12.59 18.61 -23.86
C PRO A 256 -11.25 17.88 -24.09
N ASP A 257 -10.13 18.47 -23.67
CA ASP A 257 -8.79 17.94 -23.81
C ASP A 257 -8.38 16.98 -22.67
N VAL A 258 -9.27 16.67 -21.71
CA VAL A 258 -8.96 15.82 -20.56
C VAL A 258 -9.56 14.42 -20.72
N VAL A 259 -8.76 13.40 -20.39
CA VAL A 259 -9.17 12.01 -20.16
C VAL A 259 -8.79 11.62 -18.74
N CYS A 260 -9.66 10.90 -18.04
CA CYS A 260 -9.41 10.41 -16.70
C CYS A 260 -9.23 8.89 -16.71
N ALA A 261 -8.12 8.39 -16.17
CA ALA A 261 -7.87 6.95 -16.01
C ALA A 261 -7.97 6.53 -14.53
N ILE A 262 -8.79 5.53 -14.27
CA ILE A 262 -9.06 4.98 -12.93
C ILE A 262 -8.57 3.54 -12.89
N VAL A 263 -7.62 3.28 -11.99
CA VAL A 263 -7.10 1.94 -11.73
C VAL A 263 -7.42 1.55 -10.29
N GLY A 264 -8.04 0.41 -10.09
CA GLY A 264 -8.36 -0.13 -8.78
C GLY A 264 -9.48 -1.15 -8.81
N ASP A 265 -9.58 -1.92 -7.75
CA ASP A 265 -10.67 -2.85 -7.55
C ASP A 265 -11.93 -2.08 -7.13
N PRO A 266 -13.06 -2.20 -7.83
CA PRO A 266 -14.31 -1.56 -7.43
C PRO A 266 -14.87 -2.14 -6.11
N ILE A 267 -14.41 -3.33 -5.70
CA ILE A 267 -14.86 -3.97 -4.47
C ILE A 267 -14.08 -3.40 -3.30
N VAL A 268 -14.77 -2.71 -2.40
CA VAL A 268 -14.18 -2.16 -1.18
C VAL A 268 -13.80 -3.26 -0.21
N GLN A 269 -12.57 -3.23 0.27
CA GLN A 269 -12.04 -4.24 1.17
C GLN A 269 -11.93 -3.75 2.62
N ARG A 270 -11.83 -2.45 2.85
CA ARG A 270 -11.57 -1.83 4.15
C ARG A 270 -12.27 -0.48 4.29
N GLY A 271 -12.31 0.01 5.53
CA GLY A 271 -12.85 1.32 5.86
C GLY A 271 -14.34 1.29 6.15
N LEU A 272 -14.90 2.48 6.34
CA LEU A 272 -16.32 2.67 6.65
C LEU A 272 -17.25 2.18 5.55
N ASP A 273 -16.83 2.28 4.31
CA ASP A 273 -17.67 1.90 3.15
C ASP A 273 -18.11 0.46 3.19
N VAL A 274 -17.31 -0.44 3.77
CA VAL A 274 -17.69 -1.85 4.00
C VAL A 274 -18.88 -1.95 4.95
N HIS A 275 -19.00 -1.04 5.91
CA HIS A 275 -20.10 -1.02 6.88
C HIS A 275 -21.38 -0.40 6.32
N PHE A 276 -21.26 0.62 5.43
CA PHE A 276 -22.41 1.32 4.86
C PHE A 276 -22.92 0.69 3.58
N HIS A 277 -22.02 0.22 2.70
CA HIS A 277 -22.35 -0.16 1.32
C HIS A 277 -22.01 -1.62 0.98
N GLN A 278 -21.71 -2.44 1.95
CA GLN A 278 -21.42 -3.89 1.80
C GLN A 278 -20.44 -4.22 0.66
N ARG A 279 -19.48 -3.33 0.37
CA ARG A 279 -18.50 -3.38 -0.72
C ARG A 279 -18.95 -2.81 -2.07
N ASP A 280 -20.21 -2.42 -2.25
CA ASP A 280 -20.73 -1.87 -3.51
C ASP A 280 -20.67 -0.33 -3.56
N TYR A 281 -19.73 0.27 -2.85
CA TYR A 281 -19.59 1.72 -2.74
C TYR A 281 -19.47 2.41 -4.10
N VAL A 282 -18.70 1.85 -5.03
CA VAL A 282 -18.49 2.42 -6.37
C VAL A 282 -19.80 2.48 -7.15
N ALA A 283 -20.57 1.38 -7.15
CA ALA A 283 -21.88 1.33 -7.82
C ALA A 283 -22.86 2.35 -7.21
N HIS A 284 -22.87 2.48 -5.88
CA HIS A 284 -23.67 3.47 -5.17
C HIS A 284 -23.29 4.91 -5.56
N LEU A 285 -22.00 5.23 -5.56
CA LEU A 285 -21.50 6.54 -5.92
C LEU A 285 -21.84 6.90 -7.38
N MET A 286 -21.67 5.96 -8.31
CA MET A 286 -21.98 6.17 -9.73
C MET A 286 -23.48 6.29 -9.98
N ALA A 287 -24.32 5.60 -9.23
CA ALA A 287 -25.79 5.76 -9.32
C ALA A 287 -26.25 7.13 -8.82
N ALA A 288 -25.66 7.62 -7.71
CA ALA A 288 -25.96 8.94 -7.16
C ALA A 288 -25.40 10.08 -8.04
N HIS A 289 -24.25 9.87 -8.65
CA HIS A 289 -23.53 10.85 -9.48
C HIS A 289 -23.06 10.19 -10.78
N PRO A 290 -23.92 10.08 -11.81
CA PRO A 290 -23.57 9.45 -13.07
C PRO A 290 -22.36 10.11 -13.75
N PRO A 291 -21.55 9.34 -14.52
CA PRO A 291 -20.42 9.90 -15.26
C PRO A 291 -20.91 10.90 -16.31
N VAL A 292 -20.24 12.04 -16.38
CA VAL A 292 -20.56 13.12 -17.35
C VAL A 292 -20.20 12.72 -18.77
N ASP A 293 -19.08 12.03 -18.94
CA ASP A 293 -18.57 11.58 -20.23
C ASP A 293 -17.90 10.21 -20.06
N PRO A 294 -18.65 9.10 -20.27
CA PRO A 294 -18.12 7.75 -20.12
C PRO A 294 -16.99 7.42 -21.10
N GLU A 295 -16.91 8.05 -22.27
CA GLU A 295 -15.88 7.79 -23.29
C GLU A 295 -14.51 8.29 -22.85
N ARG A 296 -14.48 9.42 -22.14
CA ARG A 296 -13.25 10.02 -21.59
C ARG A 296 -12.92 9.60 -20.16
N LEU A 297 -13.70 8.69 -19.58
CA LEU A 297 -13.52 8.16 -18.25
C LEU A 297 -13.17 6.68 -18.32
N TRP A 298 -11.88 6.36 -18.20
CA TRP A 298 -11.36 5.01 -18.42
C TRP A 298 -11.26 4.22 -17.11
N PHE A 299 -12.24 3.37 -16.85
CA PHE A 299 -12.13 2.37 -15.80
C PHE A 299 -11.30 1.20 -16.29
N LEU A 300 -10.11 1.03 -15.74
CA LEU A 300 -9.18 -0.04 -16.10
C LEU A 300 -9.29 -1.27 -15.18
N GLY A 301 -9.97 -1.11 -14.04
CA GLY A 301 -10.09 -2.17 -13.04
C GLY A 301 -8.75 -2.49 -12.37
N ARG A 302 -8.66 -3.68 -11.80
CA ARG A 302 -7.39 -4.21 -11.29
C ARG A 302 -6.53 -4.67 -12.47
N VAL A 303 -5.32 -4.15 -12.58
CA VAL A 303 -4.38 -4.42 -13.67
C VAL A 303 -3.02 -4.88 -13.14
N ALA A 304 -2.23 -5.49 -14.02
CA ALA A 304 -0.86 -5.89 -13.70
C ALA A 304 0.03 -4.66 -13.42
N PRO A 305 1.08 -4.78 -12.60
CA PRO A 305 1.99 -3.67 -12.24
C PRO A 305 2.56 -2.93 -13.44
N GLY A 306 2.90 -3.64 -14.52
CA GLY A 306 3.41 -3.01 -15.76
C GLY A 306 2.40 -2.05 -16.42
N VAL A 307 1.10 -2.33 -16.31
CA VAL A 307 0.05 -1.42 -16.80
C VAL A 307 -0.09 -0.21 -15.88
N VAL A 308 0.04 -0.38 -14.56
CA VAL A 308 0.09 0.74 -13.61
C VAL A 308 1.23 1.68 -13.98
N SER A 309 2.43 1.15 -14.22
CA SER A 309 3.59 1.94 -14.64
C SER A 309 3.35 2.68 -15.96
N GLN A 310 2.67 2.06 -16.94
CA GLN A 310 2.27 2.71 -18.19
C GLN A 310 1.31 3.88 -17.95
N VAL A 311 0.28 3.68 -17.12
CA VAL A 311 -0.68 4.74 -16.75
C VAL A 311 0.04 5.91 -16.12
N LEU A 312 0.86 5.67 -15.09
CA LEU A 312 1.56 6.72 -14.36
C LEU A 312 2.58 7.45 -15.22
N ALA A 313 3.34 6.74 -16.05
CA ALA A 313 4.29 7.35 -16.99
C ALA A 313 3.61 8.21 -18.06
N ALA A 314 2.38 7.83 -18.47
CA ALA A 314 1.61 8.58 -19.46
C ALA A 314 0.82 9.76 -18.86
N SER A 315 0.66 9.82 -17.52
CA SER A 315 -0.18 10.82 -16.85
C SER A 315 0.49 12.19 -16.81
N ASP A 316 -0.29 13.22 -17.12
CA ASP A 316 0.10 14.61 -16.92
C ASP A 316 -0.08 15.02 -15.45
N LEU A 317 -1.10 14.44 -14.79
CA LEU A 317 -1.41 14.66 -13.40
C LEU A 317 -1.86 13.35 -12.73
N HIS A 318 -1.26 12.99 -11.59
CA HIS A 318 -1.77 11.94 -10.71
C HIS A 318 -2.40 12.55 -9.47
N VAL A 319 -3.64 12.17 -9.16
CA VAL A 319 -4.39 12.72 -8.02
C VAL A 319 -4.52 11.68 -6.92
N ALA A 320 -4.07 12.02 -5.72
CA ALA A 320 -4.12 11.19 -4.52
C ALA A 320 -4.91 11.90 -3.38
N PRO A 321 -6.24 12.04 -3.50
CA PRO A 321 -7.06 12.88 -2.61
C PRO A 321 -7.51 12.12 -1.37
N GLY A 322 -6.69 11.18 -0.88
CA GLY A 322 -7.01 10.29 0.23
C GLY A 322 -7.19 11.00 1.56
N ARG A 323 -7.89 10.34 2.46
CA ARG A 323 -7.96 10.70 3.89
C ARG A 323 -6.65 10.35 4.60
N PRO A 324 -6.41 10.80 5.85
CA PRO A 324 -5.21 10.43 6.61
C PRO A 324 -5.08 8.90 6.77
N TYR A 325 -4.24 8.29 5.95
CA TYR A 325 -3.97 6.85 5.90
C TYR A 325 -2.55 6.61 5.37
N PRO A 326 -1.93 5.45 5.62
CA PRO A 326 -0.60 5.16 5.08
C PRO A 326 -0.49 5.48 3.59
N VAL A 327 0.59 6.16 3.22
CA VAL A 327 0.83 6.61 1.86
C VAL A 327 0.67 5.46 0.86
N ALA A 328 -0.13 5.69 -0.16
CA ALA A 328 -0.33 4.70 -1.20
C ALA A 328 0.97 4.50 -2.01
N ARG A 329 1.32 3.25 -2.31
CA ARG A 329 2.47 2.96 -3.20
C ARG A 329 2.35 3.69 -4.53
N SER A 330 1.14 3.77 -5.07
CA SER A 330 0.85 4.45 -6.34
C SER A 330 1.26 5.92 -6.34
N LEU A 331 1.19 6.62 -5.20
CA LEU A 331 1.67 8.00 -5.10
C LEU A 331 3.19 8.05 -5.28
N LEU A 332 3.94 7.20 -4.58
CA LEU A 332 5.40 7.13 -4.75
C LEU A 332 5.79 6.65 -6.14
N GLU A 333 5.05 5.70 -6.72
CA GLU A 333 5.26 5.22 -8.09
C GLU A 333 4.98 6.32 -9.12
N ALA A 334 3.94 7.16 -8.90
CA ALA A 334 3.66 8.33 -9.73
C ALA A 334 4.79 9.37 -9.64
N MET A 335 5.23 9.69 -8.43
CA MET A 335 6.38 10.56 -8.20
C MET A 335 7.64 10.00 -8.87
N GLY A 336 7.94 8.70 -8.68
CA GLY A 336 9.09 8.02 -9.28
C GLY A 336 9.06 8.00 -10.81
N SER A 337 7.88 8.01 -11.44
CA SER A 337 7.71 8.13 -12.90
C SER A 337 7.90 9.55 -13.42
N GLY A 338 8.09 10.53 -12.55
CA GLY A 338 8.16 11.96 -12.89
C GLY A 338 6.81 12.57 -13.26
N CYS A 339 5.70 11.95 -12.88
CA CYS A 339 4.36 12.53 -12.99
C CYS A 339 4.19 13.66 -11.97
N VAL A 340 3.52 14.74 -12.36
CA VAL A 340 3.10 15.76 -11.39
C VAL A 340 2.02 15.15 -10.48
N VAL A 341 2.19 15.29 -9.19
CA VAL A 341 1.25 14.74 -8.21
C VAL A 341 0.50 15.85 -7.49
N LEU A 342 -0.81 15.64 -7.29
CA LEU A 342 -1.68 16.46 -6.46
C LEU A 342 -2.25 15.57 -5.36
N ALA A 343 -1.90 15.82 -4.11
CA ALA A 343 -2.33 15.01 -2.98
C ALA A 343 -3.07 15.84 -1.93
N SER A 344 -3.85 15.16 -1.09
CA SER A 344 -4.45 15.80 0.08
C SER A 344 -3.37 16.35 1.02
N ASP A 345 -3.58 17.54 1.55
CA ASP A 345 -2.72 18.11 2.57
C ASP A 345 -2.95 17.42 3.94
N THR A 346 -2.40 16.23 4.07
CA THR A 346 -2.50 15.38 5.26
C THR A 346 -1.12 15.03 5.80
N ALA A 347 -1.03 14.74 7.08
CA ALA A 347 0.24 14.43 7.73
C ALA A 347 1.05 13.32 7.02
N PRO A 348 0.46 12.18 6.59
CA PRO A 348 1.22 11.17 5.83
C PRO A 348 1.71 11.67 4.47
N HIS A 349 0.91 12.46 3.75
CA HIS A 349 1.33 12.98 2.44
C HIS A 349 2.46 14.01 2.55
N ARG A 350 2.45 14.87 3.61
CA ARG A 350 3.52 15.83 3.90
C ARG A 350 4.89 15.18 4.18
N GLU A 351 4.94 13.89 4.51
CA GLU A 351 6.21 13.17 4.66
C GLU A 351 6.90 12.86 3.31
N VAL A 352 6.13 12.80 2.23
CA VAL A 352 6.63 12.37 0.91
C VAL A 352 6.48 13.43 -0.17
N VAL A 353 5.51 14.36 -0.06
CA VAL A 353 5.26 15.44 -1.01
C VAL A 353 5.59 16.78 -0.35
N TYR A 354 6.51 17.52 -0.93
CA TYR A 354 6.83 18.90 -0.54
C TYR A 354 6.09 19.85 -1.47
N HIS A 355 5.12 20.59 -0.91
CA HIS A 355 4.25 21.47 -1.68
C HIS A 355 5.06 22.53 -2.46
N GLY A 356 4.81 22.62 -3.77
CA GLY A 356 5.50 23.55 -4.67
C GLY A 356 6.93 23.12 -5.05
N GLU A 357 7.45 21.99 -4.52
CA GLU A 357 8.78 21.49 -4.83
C GLU A 357 8.72 20.11 -5.53
N THR A 358 8.03 19.13 -4.95
CA THR A 358 7.93 17.77 -5.47
C THR A 358 6.49 17.35 -5.82
N GLY A 359 5.56 18.29 -5.73
CA GLY A 359 4.15 18.11 -6.01
C GLY A 359 3.29 19.18 -5.37
N LEU A 360 2.00 19.03 -5.47
CA LEU A 360 1.04 19.95 -4.86
C LEU A 360 0.26 19.26 -3.74
N LEU A 361 0.05 19.97 -2.66
CA LEU A 361 -0.82 19.58 -1.55
C LEU A 361 -1.98 20.59 -1.48
N CYS A 362 -3.21 20.09 -1.30
CA CYS A 362 -4.41 20.93 -1.13
C CYS A 362 -5.37 20.29 -0.12
N ASP A 363 -6.32 21.06 0.39
CA ASP A 363 -7.47 20.49 1.08
C ASP A 363 -8.37 19.75 0.08
N ALA A 364 -8.13 18.46 -0.08
CA ALA A 364 -8.95 17.64 -0.97
C ALA A 364 -10.38 17.40 -0.43
N GLY A 365 -10.70 17.84 0.77
CA GLY A 365 -12.06 17.90 1.32
C GLY A 365 -12.84 19.09 0.75
N ASN A 366 -12.13 20.12 0.26
CA ASN A 366 -12.71 21.24 -0.45
C ASN A 366 -12.69 20.97 -1.98
N PRO A 367 -13.86 20.72 -2.62
CA PRO A 367 -13.91 20.40 -4.05
C PRO A 367 -13.40 21.53 -4.96
N GLU A 368 -13.60 22.78 -4.58
CA GLU A 368 -13.16 23.94 -5.37
C GLU A 368 -11.64 24.06 -5.35
N GLU A 369 -11.01 23.92 -4.19
CA GLU A 369 -9.55 23.94 -4.04
C GLU A 369 -8.89 22.83 -4.83
N LEU A 370 -9.42 21.59 -4.70
CA LEU A 370 -8.94 20.44 -5.44
C LEU A 370 -9.06 20.65 -6.96
N PHE A 371 -10.19 21.22 -7.41
CA PHE A 371 -10.41 21.50 -8.82
C PHE A 371 -9.45 22.58 -9.35
N HIS A 372 -9.29 23.70 -8.65
CA HIS A 372 -8.37 24.76 -9.05
C HIS A 372 -6.91 24.30 -9.05
N ALA A 373 -6.49 23.53 -8.06
CA ALA A 373 -5.15 22.95 -8.04
C ALA A 373 -4.91 21.99 -9.22
N ALA A 374 -5.90 21.17 -9.59
CA ALA A 374 -5.81 20.31 -10.76
C ALA A 374 -5.75 21.13 -12.06
N GLN A 375 -6.60 22.16 -12.20
CA GLN A 375 -6.58 23.05 -13.37
C GLN A 375 -5.23 23.74 -13.55
N SER A 376 -4.63 24.27 -12.48
CA SER A 376 -3.34 24.98 -12.58
C SER A 376 -2.24 24.11 -13.17
N VAL A 377 -2.22 22.81 -12.87
CA VAL A 377 -1.28 21.86 -13.47
C VAL A 377 -1.59 21.62 -14.94
N LEU A 378 -2.86 21.47 -15.29
CA LEU A 378 -3.29 21.16 -16.66
C LEU A 378 -3.14 22.36 -17.61
N ASP A 379 -3.22 23.58 -17.09
CA ASP A 379 -3.10 24.82 -17.86
C ASP A 379 -1.64 25.22 -18.11
N ASP A 380 -0.74 24.92 -17.16
CA ASP A 380 0.70 25.19 -17.30
C ASP A 380 1.55 23.93 -17.08
N PRO A 381 1.53 22.96 -18.00
CA PRO A 381 2.39 21.78 -17.89
C PRO A 381 3.88 22.12 -17.90
N GLY A 382 4.27 23.19 -18.61
CA GLY A 382 5.67 23.63 -18.68
C GLY A 382 6.20 24.07 -17.34
N GLY A 383 5.46 24.89 -16.62
CA GLY A 383 5.80 25.38 -15.29
C GLY A 383 5.73 24.31 -14.20
N THR A 384 4.88 23.28 -14.38
CA THR A 384 4.70 22.24 -13.36
C THR A 384 5.57 20.98 -13.58
N HIS A 385 6.08 20.70 -14.77
CA HIS A 385 6.99 19.59 -15.04
C HIS A 385 8.24 19.54 -14.13
N PRO A 386 8.85 20.66 -13.68
CA PRO A 386 9.93 20.63 -12.71
C PRO A 386 9.57 19.92 -11.41
N LEU A 387 8.33 20.02 -10.93
CA LEU A 387 7.84 19.33 -9.73
C LEU A 387 7.93 17.82 -9.89
N GLY A 388 7.49 17.30 -11.05
CA GLY A 388 7.58 15.86 -11.33
C GLY A 388 9.01 15.34 -11.41
N ARG A 389 9.95 16.13 -11.96
CA ARG A 389 11.38 15.75 -11.97
C ARG A 389 11.97 15.73 -10.57
N ALA A 390 11.72 16.75 -9.76
CA ALA A 390 12.17 16.80 -8.37
C ALA A 390 11.56 15.66 -7.54
N ALA A 391 10.29 15.32 -7.78
CA ALA A 391 9.65 14.17 -7.17
C ALA A 391 10.35 12.86 -7.51
N ALA A 392 10.71 12.65 -8.78
CA ALA A 392 11.42 11.44 -9.21
C ALA A 392 12.81 11.32 -8.56
N GLU A 393 13.54 12.42 -8.46
CA GLU A 393 14.84 12.47 -7.77
C GLU A 393 14.71 12.15 -6.28
N LEU A 394 13.71 12.73 -5.60
CA LEU A 394 13.43 12.44 -4.20
C LEU A 394 13.13 10.97 -3.97
N VAL A 395 12.23 10.41 -4.80
CA VAL A 395 11.82 9.00 -4.67
C VAL A 395 12.99 8.07 -4.95
N LYS A 396 13.79 8.33 -5.97
CA LYS A 396 15.00 7.57 -6.28
C LYS A 396 16.00 7.60 -5.12
N ALA A 397 16.18 8.75 -4.49
CA ALA A 397 17.15 8.91 -3.40
C ALA A 397 16.70 8.26 -2.08
N ARG A 398 15.37 8.19 -1.81
CA ARG A 398 14.86 7.79 -0.50
C ARG A 398 14.05 6.49 -0.51
N TYR A 399 13.34 6.19 -1.61
CA TYR A 399 12.32 5.15 -1.68
C TYR A 399 12.60 4.08 -2.74
N ASP A 400 13.71 4.18 -3.49
CA ASP A 400 14.13 3.11 -4.40
C ASP A 400 14.43 1.83 -3.62
N ARG A 401 14.01 0.69 -4.15
CA ARG A 401 14.35 -0.63 -3.59
C ARG A 401 15.84 -0.82 -3.41
N GLU A 402 16.64 -0.35 -4.35
CA GLU A 402 18.10 -0.47 -4.28
C GLU A 402 18.72 0.44 -3.18
N VAL A 403 17.96 1.36 -2.60
CA VAL A 403 18.31 2.16 -1.41
C VAL A 403 17.76 1.55 -0.14
N CYS A 404 16.48 1.12 -0.16
CA CYS A 404 15.77 0.67 1.04
C CYS A 404 16.15 -0.77 1.45
N LEU A 405 16.19 -1.70 0.49
CA LEU A 405 16.36 -3.11 0.79
C LEU A 405 17.75 -3.50 1.30
N PRO A 406 18.86 -2.85 0.89
CA PRO A 406 20.15 -3.05 1.54
C PRO A 406 20.12 -2.78 3.06
N ARG A 407 19.45 -1.70 3.48
CA ARG A 407 19.30 -1.35 4.91
C ARG A 407 18.52 -2.39 5.69
N ILE A 408 17.46 -2.95 5.06
CA ILE A 408 16.68 -4.05 5.64
C ILE A 408 17.57 -5.29 5.77
N ALA A 409 18.31 -5.65 4.71
CA ALA A 409 19.23 -6.79 4.73
C ALA A 409 20.29 -6.67 5.83
N GLU A 410 20.91 -5.50 5.97
CA GLU A 410 21.90 -5.21 7.00
C GLU A 410 21.31 -5.37 8.42
N ARG A 411 20.11 -4.83 8.66
CA ARG A 411 19.43 -4.94 9.94
C ARG A 411 19.11 -6.38 10.29
N PHE A 412 18.60 -7.16 9.33
CA PHE A 412 18.28 -8.59 9.51
C PHE A 412 19.53 -9.41 9.78
N SER A 413 20.61 -9.14 9.04
CA SER A 413 21.89 -9.84 9.25
C SER A 413 22.49 -9.54 10.64
N ALA A 414 22.38 -8.29 11.11
CA ALA A 414 22.84 -7.93 12.45
C ALA A 414 22.05 -8.65 13.56
N MET A 415 20.74 -8.79 13.40
CA MET A 415 19.88 -9.53 14.33
C MET A 415 20.23 -11.02 14.35
N ALA A 416 20.33 -11.66 13.19
CA ALA A 416 20.70 -13.07 13.11
C ALA A 416 22.08 -13.35 13.74
N ALA A 417 23.03 -12.42 13.60
CA ALA A 417 24.37 -12.54 14.17
C ALA A 417 24.39 -12.37 15.71
N SER A 418 23.49 -11.58 16.29
CA SER A 418 23.44 -11.33 17.75
C SER A 418 23.05 -12.58 18.55
N LEU A 419 22.31 -13.51 17.96
CA LEU A 419 21.85 -14.76 18.61
C LEU A 419 22.77 -15.96 18.37
N ARG A 420 23.71 -15.84 17.42
CA ARG A 420 24.73 -16.89 17.21
C ARG A 420 25.91 -16.77 18.19
N ARG A 421 25.93 -15.72 19.02
CA ARG A 421 26.91 -15.48 20.08
C ARG A 421 26.36 -15.91 21.44
#